data_0cb04f4a13a6afd53513e0776147b052
#
_entry.id   0cb04f4a13a6afd53513e0776147b052
#
_cell.length_a   1.000
_cell.length_b   1.000
_cell.length_c   1.000
_cell.angle_alpha   90.00
_cell.angle_beta   90.00
_cell.angle_gamma   90.00
#
_symmetry.space_group_name_H-M   'P 1'
#
loop_
_entity.id
_entity.type
_entity.pdbx_description
1 polymer ?
#
loop_
_entity_poly.entity_id
_entity_poly.type
_entity_poly.pdbx_seq_one_letter_code
_entity_poly.pdbx_strand_id
1 'polypeptide(L)'
;MSGPQFAHVQTWSRKSNAAGQSVSQVIGEAIRVPEFSTHVDSPVPPRVLLGNPATFAADHAAHVAARSTPVIMPDGSVKSRSIRTDRHTMASIVMSYPVPRSAIITGEAKAKLAAWEARNLKWLWEKYGSQLRVVLAHDDETQPHLHAWLLPDDPGADATTLHPGKVAKKAIEVQAKADGEENRVAVKLGNQALRAAMTLWQDEYHAAVGVPEGLTRSGPRRRRLTRAQWQAEKAAAQAHKTALERAERATAHADAANLYVIAAEVRGIEIKTLEAKMLERATRLQDIQDGIKGVDSGRGQDRIIGTYTFDDMRMRSPMLIQKDQKAHLWDADSLREAFRCVSATTQTSPAQSPT
;
A
#
# COMPACT_ATOMS: atom_id res chain seq x y z
N MET A 1 6.86 -17.75 -15.86
CA MET A 1 7.99 -17.22 -16.66
C MET A 1 8.23 -15.80 -16.23
N SER A 2 9.46 -15.44 -15.86
CA SER A 2 9.84 -14.07 -15.52
C SER A 2 10.21 -13.30 -16.81
N GLY A 3 9.85 -12.04 -16.89
CA GLY A 3 10.18 -11.12 -17.98
C GLY A 3 10.71 -9.81 -17.43
N PRO A 4 11.01 -8.82 -18.29
CA PRO A 4 11.38 -7.50 -17.82
C PRO A 4 10.15 -6.77 -17.23
N GLN A 5 10.39 -5.93 -16.23
CA GLN A 5 9.38 -4.98 -15.82
C GLN A 5 9.07 -3.96 -16.92
N PHE A 6 7.85 -3.45 -16.91
CA PHE A 6 7.46 -2.32 -17.73
C PHE A 6 6.62 -1.36 -16.91
N ALA A 7 7.08 -0.11 -16.82
CA ALA A 7 6.33 1.00 -16.28
C ALA A 7 6.72 2.25 -17.08
N HIS A 8 5.73 3.06 -17.47
CA HIS A 8 5.94 4.28 -18.24
C HIS A 8 5.05 5.39 -17.71
N VAL A 9 5.63 6.57 -17.44
CA VAL A 9 4.92 7.76 -17.03
C VAL A 9 4.94 8.80 -18.14
N GLN A 10 3.78 9.41 -18.44
CA GLN A 10 3.62 10.45 -19.43
C GLN A 10 2.66 11.53 -18.93
N THR A 11 2.77 12.73 -19.47
CA THR A 11 1.88 13.86 -19.15
C THR A 11 1.20 14.39 -20.39
N TRP A 12 -0.05 14.83 -20.24
CA TRP A 12 -0.96 15.14 -21.33
C TRP A 12 -1.56 16.54 -21.19
N SER A 13 -1.72 17.21 -22.33
CA SER A 13 -2.44 18.47 -22.44
C SER A 13 -3.84 18.26 -23.00
N ARG A 14 -4.72 19.24 -22.80
CA ARG A 14 -6.05 19.26 -23.44
C ARG A 14 -5.96 19.46 -24.95
N LYS A 15 -4.91 20.15 -25.41
CA LYS A 15 -4.57 20.29 -26.83
C LYS A 15 -3.87 19.02 -27.30
N SER A 16 -4.28 18.48 -28.46
CA SER A 16 -3.61 17.34 -29.08
C SER A 16 -2.15 17.65 -29.42
N ASN A 17 -1.28 16.68 -29.21
CA ASN A 17 0.10 16.71 -29.67
C ASN A 17 0.21 16.36 -31.16
N ALA A 18 1.42 16.32 -31.73
CA ALA A 18 1.65 15.99 -33.13
C ALA A 18 1.18 14.57 -33.52
N ALA A 19 1.08 13.65 -32.55
CA ALA A 19 0.54 12.30 -32.75
C ALA A 19 -0.99 12.22 -32.53
N GLY A 20 -1.67 13.36 -32.41
CA GLY A 20 -3.12 13.43 -32.18
C GLY A 20 -3.55 13.15 -30.75
N GLN A 21 -2.62 12.93 -29.82
CA GLN A 21 -2.93 12.51 -28.46
C GLN A 21 -3.22 13.72 -27.54
N SER A 22 -4.28 13.60 -26.76
CA SER A 22 -4.72 14.59 -25.77
C SER A 22 -5.28 13.89 -24.54
N VAL A 23 -5.61 14.65 -23.49
CA VAL A 23 -6.29 14.12 -22.29
C VAL A 23 -7.55 13.35 -22.67
N SER A 24 -8.41 13.91 -23.52
CA SER A 24 -9.68 13.27 -23.93
C SER A 24 -9.46 11.97 -24.67
N GLN A 25 -8.47 11.92 -25.56
CA GLN A 25 -8.14 10.71 -26.30
C GLN A 25 -7.56 9.62 -25.38
N VAL A 26 -6.65 9.97 -24.49
CA VAL A 26 -6.05 9.00 -23.54
C VAL A 26 -7.10 8.43 -22.58
N ILE A 27 -8.03 9.27 -22.10
CA ILE A 27 -9.17 8.79 -21.30
C ILE A 27 -10.06 7.88 -22.15
N GLY A 28 -10.45 8.31 -23.35
CA GLY A 28 -11.34 7.56 -24.24
C GLY A 28 -10.77 6.20 -24.64
N GLU A 29 -9.48 6.13 -24.97
CA GLU A 29 -8.79 4.87 -25.24
C GLU A 29 -8.88 3.92 -24.05
N ALA A 30 -8.54 4.40 -22.85
CA ALA A 30 -8.49 3.56 -21.67
C ALA A 30 -9.89 3.11 -21.17
N ILE A 31 -10.96 3.83 -21.49
CA ILE A 31 -12.34 3.37 -21.24
C ILE A 31 -12.99 2.67 -22.43
N ARG A 32 -12.19 2.41 -23.49
CA ARG A 32 -12.62 1.70 -24.70
C ARG A 32 -13.69 2.39 -25.52
N VAL A 33 -13.58 3.73 -25.63
CA VAL A 33 -14.39 4.46 -26.63
C VAL A 33 -14.00 3.98 -28.04
N PRO A 34 -14.96 3.58 -28.89
CA PRO A 34 -14.67 2.93 -30.18
C PRO A 34 -13.71 3.71 -31.08
N GLU A 35 -13.86 5.02 -31.15
CA GLU A 35 -13.02 5.88 -32.00
C GLU A 35 -11.55 5.89 -31.60
N PHE A 36 -11.23 5.60 -30.31
CA PHE A 36 -9.88 5.61 -29.77
C PHE A 36 -9.29 4.21 -29.54
N SER A 37 -10.09 3.16 -29.73
CA SER A 37 -9.72 1.77 -29.42
C SER A 37 -9.65 0.87 -30.65
N THR A 38 -9.44 1.43 -31.85
CA THR A 38 -9.42 0.73 -33.14
C THR A 38 -8.29 -0.31 -33.28
N HIS A 39 -7.29 -0.25 -32.39
CA HIS A 39 -6.17 -1.20 -32.34
C HIS A 39 -6.47 -2.46 -31.52
N VAL A 40 -7.63 -2.51 -30.85
CA VAL A 40 -8.09 -3.66 -30.06
C VAL A 40 -9.16 -4.40 -30.83
N ASP A 41 -8.89 -5.65 -31.21
CA ASP A 41 -9.82 -6.45 -32.05
C ASP A 41 -11.17 -6.68 -31.39
N SER A 42 -11.19 -6.89 -30.09
CA SER A 42 -12.40 -7.18 -29.27
C SER A 42 -12.34 -6.39 -27.96
N PRO A 43 -12.62 -5.09 -27.99
CA PRO A 43 -12.51 -4.26 -26.80
C PRO A 43 -13.53 -4.69 -25.73
N VAL A 44 -13.05 -4.82 -24.51
CA VAL A 44 -13.85 -5.14 -23.32
C VAL A 44 -13.73 -3.98 -22.32
N PRO A 45 -14.81 -3.58 -21.66
CA PRO A 45 -14.72 -2.56 -20.62
C PRO A 45 -13.64 -2.91 -19.58
N PRO A 46 -12.79 -1.95 -19.19
CA PRO A 46 -11.73 -2.21 -18.24
C PRO A 46 -12.27 -2.52 -16.85
N ARG A 47 -11.54 -3.33 -16.08
CA ARG A 47 -11.80 -3.49 -14.65
C ARG A 47 -11.32 -2.26 -13.89
N VAL A 48 -12.17 -1.72 -13.02
CA VAL A 48 -11.83 -0.58 -12.17
C VAL A 48 -11.19 -1.11 -10.88
N LEU A 49 -9.94 -0.71 -10.62
CA LEU A 49 -9.23 -1.03 -9.39
C LEU A 49 -9.28 0.12 -8.37
N LEU A 50 -9.38 1.37 -8.86
CA LEU A 50 -9.48 2.55 -8.02
C LEU A 50 -10.25 3.65 -8.77
N GLY A 51 -11.06 4.43 -8.04
CA GLY A 51 -11.73 5.63 -8.53
C GLY A 51 -12.92 5.36 -9.45
N ASN A 52 -13.35 6.41 -10.15
CA ASN A 52 -14.47 6.33 -11.09
C ASN A 52 -14.08 6.86 -12.48
N PRO A 53 -13.85 5.99 -13.46
CA PRO A 53 -13.47 6.42 -14.81
C PRO A 53 -14.59 7.16 -15.55
N ALA A 54 -15.87 6.91 -15.22
CA ALA A 54 -17.01 7.55 -15.90
C ALA A 54 -17.12 9.04 -15.58
N THR A 55 -16.71 9.47 -14.38
CA THR A 55 -16.73 10.89 -13.97
C THR A 55 -15.41 11.59 -14.22
N PHE A 56 -14.32 10.86 -14.46
CA PHE A 56 -12.97 11.42 -14.46
C PHE A 56 -12.76 12.55 -15.47
N ALA A 57 -13.38 12.50 -16.64
CA ALA A 57 -13.28 13.57 -17.63
C ALA A 57 -13.89 14.89 -17.08
N ALA A 58 -15.03 14.82 -16.40
CA ALA A 58 -15.68 15.96 -15.76
C ALA A 58 -14.84 16.43 -14.53
N ASP A 59 -14.32 15.50 -13.74
CA ASP A 59 -13.46 15.80 -12.59
C ASP A 59 -12.17 16.50 -13.03
N HIS A 60 -11.53 16.06 -14.12
CA HIS A 60 -10.40 16.74 -14.71
C HIS A 60 -10.74 18.15 -15.20
N ALA A 61 -11.88 18.33 -15.88
CA ALA A 61 -12.33 19.64 -16.35
C ALA A 61 -12.57 20.60 -15.17
N ALA A 62 -13.25 20.14 -14.13
CA ALA A 62 -13.48 20.90 -12.90
C ALA A 62 -12.15 21.22 -12.18
N HIS A 63 -11.25 20.26 -12.10
CA HIS A 63 -9.92 20.43 -11.51
C HIS A 63 -9.11 21.53 -12.20
N VAL A 64 -9.15 21.60 -13.54
CA VAL A 64 -8.46 22.63 -14.32
C VAL A 64 -9.19 23.98 -14.19
N ALA A 65 -10.51 24.02 -14.20
CA ALA A 65 -11.31 25.23 -14.09
C ALA A 65 -11.14 25.92 -12.73
N ALA A 66 -10.94 25.15 -11.66
CA ALA A 66 -10.70 25.66 -10.31
C ALA A 66 -9.29 26.27 -10.12
N ARG A 67 -8.42 26.18 -11.13
CA ARG A 67 -7.02 26.61 -11.06
C ARG A 67 -6.68 27.69 -12.07
N SER A 68 -5.63 28.43 -11.78
CA SER A 68 -5.18 29.55 -12.65
C SER A 68 -3.67 29.71 -12.61
N THR A 69 -3.14 30.44 -13.56
CA THR A 69 -1.72 30.82 -13.59
C THR A 69 -1.59 32.30 -13.29
N PRO A 70 -0.81 32.70 -12.28
CA PRO A 70 -0.49 34.11 -12.03
C PRO A 70 0.37 34.66 -13.18
N VAL A 71 0.03 35.82 -13.64
CA VAL A 71 0.81 36.56 -14.67
C VAL A 71 1.12 37.93 -14.14
N ILE A 72 2.40 38.26 -14.07
CA ILE A 72 2.88 39.61 -13.71
C ILE A 72 2.68 40.49 -14.93
N MET A 73 1.95 41.56 -14.76
CA MET A 73 1.70 42.58 -15.78
C MET A 73 2.86 43.58 -15.83
N PRO A 74 3.02 44.38 -16.92
CA PRO A 74 4.06 45.39 -17.03
C PRO A 74 4.04 46.48 -15.92
N ASP A 75 2.87 46.70 -15.34
CA ASP A 75 2.67 47.62 -14.21
C ASP A 75 3.00 47.03 -12.83
N GLY A 76 3.52 45.78 -12.81
CA GLY A 76 3.83 45.01 -11.59
C GLY A 76 2.62 44.32 -10.95
N SER A 77 1.40 44.58 -11.43
CA SER A 77 0.21 43.91 -10.90
C SER A 77 0.19 42.39 -11.29
N VAL A 78 -0.42 41.59 -10.43
CA VAL A 78 -0.57 40.14 -10.69
C VAL A 78 -2.01 39.88 -11.12
N LYS A 79 -2.18 39.35 -12.33
CA LYS A 79 -3.49 38.91 -12.83
C LYS A 79 -3.54 37.39 -12.90
N SER A 80 -4.70 36.83 -12.58
CA SER A 80 -4.98 35.42 -12.73
C SER A 80 -5.45 35.12 -14.17
N ARG A 81 -4.81 34.14 -14.81
CA ARG A 81 -5.22 33.64 -16.15
C ARG A 81 -5.66 32.20 -16.06
N SER A 82 -6.67 31.83 -16.82
CA SER A 82 -7.09 30.44 -16.99
C SER A 82 -5.94 29.58 -17.52
N ILE A 83 -5.94 28.32 -17.14
CA ILE A 83 -4.92 27.34 -17.59
C ILE A 83 -5.01 27.19 -19.12
N ARG A 84 -3.90 27.36 -19.79
CA ARG A 84 -3.80 27.21 -21.26
C ARG A 84 -4.09 25.78 -21.69
N THR A 85 -4.66 25.59 -22.87
CA THR A 85 -5.02 24.26 -23.40
C THR A 85 -3.81 23.37 -23.69
N ASP A 86 -2.65 23.97 -23.99
CA ASP A 86 -1.39 23.28 -24.25
C ASP A 86 -0.59 22.93 -22.97
N ARG A 87 -1.03 23.41 -21.80
CA ARG A 87 -0.44 22.99 -20.53
C ARG A 87 -0.79 21.51 -20.25
N HIS A 88 0.19 20.75 -19.81
CA HIS A 88 -0.02 19.38 -19.37
C HIS A 88 -0.77 19.40 -18.03
N THR A 89 -1.96 18.86 -17.99
CA THR A 89 -2.89 18.91 -16.84
C THR A 89 -3.25 17.55 -16.28
N MET A 90 -2.80 16.48 -16.91
CA MET A 90 -2.97 15.10 -16.46
C MET A 90 -1.67 14.34 -16.65
N ALA A 91 -1.33 13.45 -15.72
CA ALA A 91 -0.34 12.43 -15.96
C ALA A 91 -1.00 11.05 -16.04
N SER A 92 -0.41 10.15 -16.82
CA SER A 92 -0.78 8.73 -16.84
C SER A 92 0.45 7.86 -16.63
N ILE A 93 0.23 6.71 -15.99
CA ILE A 93 1.25 5.66 -15.84
C ILE A 93 0.66 4.38 -16.41
N VAL A 94 1.42 3.73 -17.27
CA VAL A 94 1.07 2.41 -17.81
C VAL A 94 2.07 1.40 -17.26
N MET A 95 1.57 0.31 -16.71
CA MET A 95 2.36 -0.82 -16.22
C MET A 95 1.85 -2.09 -16.89
N SER A 96 2.75 -2.88 -17.52
CA SER A 96 2.36 -4.10 -18.22
C SER A 96 2.89 -5.34 -17.52
N TYR A 97 2.00 -6.34 -17.41
CA TYR A 97 2.36 -7.65 -16.87
C TYR A 97 3.12 -8.45 -17.93
N PRO A 98 4.26 -9.07 -17.61
CA PRO A 98 5.13 -9.67 -18.64
C PRO A 98 4.64 -11.03 -19.15
N VAL A 99 3.56 -11.57 -18.60
CA VAL A 99 2.97 -12.86 -19.00
C VAL A 99 1.77 -12.58 -19.91
N PRO A 100 1.72 -13.14 -21.12
CA PRO A 100 0.61 -12.90 -22.04
C PRO A 100 -0.69 -13.52 -21.48
N ARG A 101 -1.82 -12.89 -21.79
CA ARG A 101 -3.16 -13.32 -21.34
C ARG A 101 -3.45 -14.78 -21.64
N SER A 102 -3.04 -15.27 -22.78
CA SER A 102 -3.22 -16.66 -23.20
C SER A 102 -2.55 -17.68 -22.27
N ALA A 103 -1.59 -17.26 -21.45
CA ALA A 103 -0.91 -18.09 -20.46
C ALA A 103 -1.51 -17.96 -19.04
N ILE A 104 -2.50 -17.08 -18.83
CA ILE A 104 -3.12 -16.82 -17.52
C ILE A 104 -4.45 -17.60 -17.41
N ILE A 105 -4.38 -18.91 -17.56
CA ILE A 105 -5.57 -19.78 -17.58
C ILE A 105 -5.83 -20.48 -16.25
N THR A 106 -4.78 -20.77 -15.48
CA THR A 106 -4.89 -21.47 -14.19
C THR A 106 -5.26 -20.54 -13.04
N GLY A 107 -5.83 -21.08 -11.95
CA GLY A 107 -6.09 -20.32 -10.74
C GLY A 107 -4.83 -19.66 -10.14
N GLU A 108 -3.70 -20.40 -10.16
CA GLU A 108 -2.41 -19.88 -9.70
C GLU A 108 -1.91 -18.70 -10.56
N ALA A 109 -2.04 -18.80 -11.88
CA ALA A 109 -1.64 -17.72 -12.78
C ALA A 109 -2.50 -16.45 -12.59
N LYS A 110 -3.81 -16.63 -12.36
CA LYS A 110 -4.74 -15.54 -12.04
C LYS A 110 -4.41 -14.90 -10.69
N ALA A 111 -4.09 -15.71 -9.67
CA ALA A 111 -3.67 -15.21 -8.37
C ALA A 111 -2.37 -14.40 -8.44
N LYS A 112 -1.39 -14.83 -9.26
CA LYS A 112 -0.15 -14.06 -9.50
C LYS A 112 -0.42 -12.73 -10.19
N LEU A 113 -1.33 -12.68 -11.17
CA LEU A 113 -1.75 -11.42 -11.79
C LEU A 113 -2.40 -10.49 -10.76
N ALA A 114 -3.33 -11.00 -9.96
CA ALA A 114 -3.99 -10.22 -8.91
C ALA A 114 -3.00 -9.68 -7.85
N ALA A 115 -2.01 -10.46 -7.46
CA ALA A 115 -0.95 -10.03 -6.55
C ALA A 115 -0.10 -8.90 -7.17
N TRP A 116 0.25 -9.01 -8.45
CA TRP A 116 0.96 -7.97 -9.18
C TRP A 116 0.12 -6.68 -9.28
N GLU A 117 -1.17 -6.77 -9.56
CA GLU A 117 -2.09 -5.63 -9.60
C GLU A 117 -2.16 -4.92 -8.24
N ALA A 118 -2.36 -5.68 -7.15
CA ALA A 118 -2.40 -5.14 -5.80
C ALA A 118 -1.09 -4.44 -5.40
N ARG A 119 0.06 -5.01 -5.78
CA ARG A 119 1.39 -4.42 -5.51
C ARG A 119 1.60 -3.13 -6.28
N ASN A 120 1.17 -3.07 -7.55
CA ASN A 120 1.19 -1.84 -8.33
C ASN A 120 0.29 -0.76 -7.72
N LEU A 121 -0.93 -1.12 -7.31
CA LEU A 121 -1.86 -0.19 -6.68
C LEU A 121 -1.28 0.38 -5.38
N LYS A 122 -0.67 -0.46 -4.55
CA LYS A 122 0.02 -0.03 -3.33
C LYS A 122 1.15 0.95 -3.64
N TRP A 123 2.06 0.62 -4.56
CA TRP A 123 3.17 1.48 -4.94
C TRP A 123 2.70 2.82 -5.52
N LEU A 124 1.67 2.82 -6.36
CA LEU A 124 1.08 4.06 -6.90
C LEU A 124 0.51 4.93 -5.78
N TRP A 125 -0.21 4.33 -4.83
CA TRP A 125 -0.78 5.06 -3.72
C TRP A 125 0.28 5.64 -2.78
N GLU A 126 1.29 4.86 -2.43
CA GLU A 126 2.41 5.31 -1.59
C GLU A 126 3.19 6.46 -2.23
N LYS A 127 3.34 6.43 -3.56
CA LYS A 127 4.12 7.43 -4.30
C LYS A 127 3.33 8.71 -4.62
N TYR A 128 2.05 8.61 -4.93
CA TYR A 128 1.27 9.72 -5.47
C TYR A 128 0.07 10.13 -4.58
N GLY A 129 -0.31 9.32 -3.61
CA GLY A 129 -1.37 9.62 -2.65
C GLY A 129 -2.66 10.10 -3.32
N SER A 130 -3.19 11.23 -2.85
CA SER A 130 -4.43 11.83 -3.33
C SER A 130 -4.40 12.29 -4.80
N GLN A 131 -3.22 12.43 -5.40
CA GLN A 131 -3.06 12.77 -6.83
C GLN A 131 -3.42 11.61 -7.74
N LEU A 132 -3.37 10.36 -7.24
CA LEU A 132 -3.87 9.18 -7.93
C LEU A 132 -5.40 9.17 -7.91
N ARG A 133 -6.04 9.23 -9.07
CA ARG A 133 -7.50 9.37 -9.18
C ARG A 133 -8.19 8.10 -9.67
N VAL A 134 -7.61 7.44 -10.65
CA VAL A 134 -8.20 6.26 -11.28
C VAL A 134 -7.10 5.24 -11.58
N VAL A 135 -7.39 3.97 -11.37
CA VAL A 135 -6.58 2.85 -11.88
C VAL A 135 -7.50 1.84 -12.54
N LEU A 136 -7.20 1.53 -13.79
CA LEU A 136 -7.92 0.58 -14.63
C LEU A 136 -7.01 -0.59 -14.97
N ALA A 137 -7.58 -1.78 -15.09
CA ALA A 137 -6.91 -2.97 -15.59
C ALA A 137 -7.53 -3.39 -16.93
N HIS A 138 -6.69 -3.57 -17.94
CA HIS A 138 -7.04 -4.07 -19.27
C HIS A 138 -6.64 -5.53 -19.39
N ASP A 139 -7.62 -6.35 -19.76
CA ASP A 139 -7.46 -7.79 -19.96
C ASP A 139 -7.80 -8.22 -21.40
N ASP A 140 -8.01 -7.27 -22.30
CA ASP A 140 -8.46 -7.49 -23.69
C ASP A 140 -7.33 -7.42 -24.72
N GLU A 141 -6.13 -7.09 -24.31
CA GLU A 141 -4.93 -7.09 -25.14
C GLU A 141 -4.02 -8.29 -24.88
N THR A 142 -2.97 -8.44 -25.69
CA THR A 142 -2.00 -9.55 -25.55
C THR A 142 -1.40 -9.62 -24.16
N GLN A 143 -1.09 -8.47 -23.58
CA GLN A 143 -0.49 -8.35 -22.26
C GLN A 143 -1.44 -7.61 -21.33
N PRO A 144 -1.86 -8.21 -20.20
CA PRO A 144 -2.58 -7.45 -19.18
C PRO A 144 -1.77 -6.25 -18.73
N HIS A 145 -2.43 -5.11 -18.59
CA HIS A 145 -1.75 -3.89 -18.16
C HIS A 145 -2.68 -2.97 -17.37
N LEU A 146 -2.07 -2.08 -16.60
CA LEU A 146 -2.76 -1.08 -15.79
C LEU A 146 -2.58 0.30 -16.40
N HIS A 147 -3.65 1.09 -16.39
CA HIS A 147 -3.63 2.53 -16.62
C HIS A 147 -3.93 3.25 -15.31
N ALA A 148 -3.02 4.09 -14.85
CA ALA A 148 -3.24 4.97 -13.70
C ALA A 148 -3.31 6.42 -14.16
N TRP A 149 -4.30 7.18 -13.69
CA TRP A 149 -4.49 8.58 -14.01
C TRP A 149 -4.31 9.45 -12.77
N LEU A 150 -3.54 10.52 -12.95
CA LEU A 150 -3.13 11.41 -11.88
C LEU A 150 -3.47 12.86 -12.22
N LEU A 151 -3.95 13.60 -11.22
CA LEU A 151 -4.13 15.04 -11.28
C LEU A 151 -3.17 15.74 -10.31
N PRO A 152 -2.45 16.79 -10.75
CA PRO A 152 -1.49 17.48 -9.90
C PRO A 152 -2.20 18.35 -8.85
N ASP A 153 -1.64 18.42 -7.65
CA ASP A 153 -2.09 19.37 -6.62
C ASP A 153 -1.57 20.79 -6.85
N ASP A 154 -0.67 20.98 -7.81
CA ASP A 154 -0.10 22.27 -8.19
C ASP A 154 -1.19 23.30 -8.51
N PRO A 155 -1.09 24.54 -7.97
CA PRO A 155 -2.06 25.61 -8.23
C PRO A 155 -2.23 25.97 -9.72
N GLY A 156 -1.20 25.74 -10.53
CA GLY A 156 -1.22 25.93 -11.99
C GLY A 156 -1.66 24.71 -12.78
N ALA A 157 -2.16 23.65 -12.12
CA ALA A 157 -2.51 22.36 -12.72
C ALA A 157 -1.39 21.78 -13.61
N ASP A 158 -0.12 21.94 -13.20
CA ASP A 158 1.03 21.51 -13.99
C ASP A 158 1.36 20.04 -13.72
N ALA A 159 0.83 19.14 -14.53
CA ALA A 159 1.10 17.70 -14.41
C ALA A 159 2.56 17.31 -14.69
N THR A 160 3.41 18.22 -15.16
CA THR A 160 4.85 17.94 -15.28
C THR A 160 5.52 17.74 -13.91
N THR A 161 4.91 18.22 -12.84
CA THR A 161 5.34 18.00 -11.45
C THR A 161 5.19 16.54 -11.01
N LEU A 162 4.34 15.78 -11.68
CA LEU A 162 4.14 14.34 -11.45
C LEU A 162 5.14 13.45 -12.20
N HIS A 163 5.95 14.05 -13.09
CA HIS A 163 6.91 13.32 -13.92
C HIS A 163 8.34 13.58 -13.43
N PRO A 164 8.99 12.63 -12.71
CA PRO A 164 10.29 12.87 -12.07
C PRO A 164 11.35 13.43 -13.01
N GLY A 165 11.41 12.88 -14.23
CA GLY A 165 12.38 13.35 -15.23
C GLY A 165 12.14 14.80 -15.68
N LYS A 166 10.86 15.24 -15.82
CA LYS A 166 10.56 16.63 -16.21
C LYS A 166 10.86 17.60 -15.07
N VAL A 167 10.61 17.20 -13.84
CA VAL A 167 10.97 17.99 -12.64
C VAL A 167 12.47 18.19 -12.58
N ALA A 168 13.26 17.11 -12.66
CA ALA A 168 14.72 17.19 -12.61
C ALA A 168 15.29 18.03 -13.78
N LYS A 169 14.76 17.82 -14.99
CA LYS A 169 15.15 18.60 -16.18
C LYS A 169 14.94 20.08 -15.96
N LYS A 170 13.73 20.48 -15.53
CA LYS A 170 13.37 21.89 -15.32
C LYS A 170 14.25 22.53 -14.24
N ALA A 171 14.50 21.84 -13.13
CA ALA A 171 15.35 22.34 -12.05
C ALA A 171 16.77 22.64 -12.53
N ILE A 172 17.38 21.70 -13.27
CA ILE A 172 18.75 21.88 -13.78
C ILE A 172 18.82 22.94 -14.88
N GLU A 173 17.83 23.02 -15.77
CA GLU A 173 17.79 24.08 -16.80
C GLU A 173 17.66 25.47 -16.20
N VAL A 174 16.87 25.62 -15.14
CA VAL A 174 16.74 26.91 -14.41
C VAL A 174 18.06 27.26 -13.72
N GLN A 175 18.67 26.31 -13.03
CA GLN A 175 19.95 26.52 -12.34
C GLN A 175 21.06 26.89 -13.32
N ALA A 176 21.24 26.13 -14.38
CA ALA A 176 22.29 26.39 -15.38
C ALA A 176 22.15 27.77 -16.03
N LYS A 177 20.92 28.21 -16.30
CA LYS A 177 20.66 29.58 -16.81
C LYS A 177 20.98 30.67 -15.78
N ALA A 178 20.69 30.41 -14.50
CA ALA A 178 21.06 31.36 -13.41
C ALA A 178 22.57 31.47 -13.26
N ASP A 179 23.30 30.36 -13.51
CA ASP A 179 24.76 30.30 -13.50
C ASP A 179 25.42 30.93 -14.78
N GLY A 180 24.59 31.42 -15.71
CA GLY A 180 25.07 32.10 -16.93
C GLY A 180 25.41 31.16 -18.09
N GLU A 181 25.01 29.87 -17.99
CA GLU A 181 25.27 28.89 -19.05
C GLU A 181 24.45 29.17 -20.32
N GLU A 182 25.01 28.88 -21.47
CA GLU A 182 24.30 28.95 -22.74
C GLU A 182 23.08 27.99 -22.75
N ASN A 183 22.00 28.40 -23.40
CA ASN A 183 20.77 27.61 -23.47
C ASN A 183 21.00 26.17 -23.98
N ARG A 184 21.94 25.97 -24.93
CA ARG A 184 22.30 24.63 -25.43
C ARG A 184 22.92 23.76 -24.33
N VAL A 185 23.78 24.33 -23.49
CA VAL A 185 24.42 23.64 -22.36
C VAL A 185 23.36 23.32 -21.31
N ALA A 186 22.53 24.29 -20.92
CA ALA A 186 21.44 24.11 -19.98
C ALA A 186 20.50 22.97 -20.39
N VAL A 187 20.08 22.94 -21.67
CA VAL A 187 19.23 21.86 -22.20
C VAL A 187 19.94 20.48 -22.18
N LYS A 188 21.23 20.43 -22.49
CA LYS A 188 22.03 19.19 -22.42
C LYS A 188 22.07 18.64 -20.99
N LEU A 189 22.39 19.50 -20.01
CA LEU A 189 22.43 19.15 -18.57
C LEU A 189 21.04 18.72 -18.09
N GLY A 190 19.99 19.45 -18.45
CA GLY A 190 18.61 19.10 -18.13
C GLY A 190 18.20 17.73 -18.68
N ASN A 191 18.61 17.39 -19.90
CA ASN A 191 18.33 16.06 -20.50
C ASN A 191 19.13 14.94 -19.82
N GLN A 192 20.30 15.22 -19.26
CA GLN A 192 21.05 14.25 -18.44
C GLN A 192 20.31 14.01 -17.11
N ALA A 193 19.89 15.08 -16.45
CA ALA A 193 19.12 15.00 -15.21
C ALA A 193 17.79 14.24 -15.39
N LEU A 194 17.07 14.51 -16.50
CA LEU A 194 15.88 13.74 -16.86
C LEU A 194 16.15 12.25 -16.90
N ARG A 195 17.20 11.83 -17.64
CA ARG A 195 17.54 10.40 -17.76
C ARG A 195 17.91 9.78 -16.40
N ALA A 196 18.69 10.48 -15.59
CA ALA A 196 19.08 10.03 -14.25
C ALA A 196 17.84 9.86 -13.35
N ALA A 197 16.96 10.85 -13.29
CA ALA A 197 15.73 10.78 -12.49
C ALA A 197 14.79 9.67 -12.96
N MET A 198 14.69 9.43 -14.27
CA MET A 198 13.89 8.31 -14.80
C MET A 198 14.53 6.96 -14.50
N THR A 199 15.86 6.88 -14.43
CA THR A 199 16.54 5.66 -13.98
C THR A 199 16.19 5.35 -12.53
N LEU A 200 16.29 6.34 -11.63
CA LEU A 200 15.92 6.18 -10.22
C LEU A 200 14.44 5.79 -10.04
N TRP A 201 13.53 6.44 -10.77
CA TRP A 201 12.09 6.11 -10.72
C TRP A 201 11.83 4.66 -11.13
N GLN A 202 12.53 4.19 -12.15
CA GLN A 202 12.45 2.81 -12.59
C GLN A 202 13.09 1.83 -11.59
N ASP A 203 14.15 2.24 -10.86
CA ASP A 203 14.79 1.42 -9.82
C ASP A 203 13.88 1.30 -8.59
N GLU A 204 13.21 2.38 -8.19
CA GLU A 204 12.17 2.36 -7.16
C GLU A 204 11.03 1.41 -7.52
N TYR A 205 10.52 1.49 -8.76
CA TYR A 205 9.48 0.57 -9.24
C TYR A 205 9.98 -0.87 -9.22
N HIS A 206 11.22 -1.10 -9.62
CA HIS A 206 11.82 -2.44 -9.58
C HIS A 206 11.91 -2.98 -8.16
N ALA A 207 12.36 -2.18 -7.21
CA ALA A 207 12.43 -2.59 -5.81
C ALA A 207 11.03 -2.90 -5.23
N ALA A 208 10.04 -2.04 -5.51
CA ALA A 208 8.70 -2.17 -4.94
C ALA A 208 7.84 -3.25 -5.62
N VAL A 209 7.97 -3.43 -6.93
CA VAL A 209 7.12 -4.31 -7.73
C VAL A 209 7.93 -5.40 -8.44
N GLY A 210 9.02 -5.01 -9.12
CA GLY A 210 9.79 -5.93 -9.96
C GLY A 210 10.41 -7.08 -9.17
N VAL A 211 11.09 -6.78 -8.08
CA VAL A 211 11.78 -7.78 -7.22
C VAL A 211 10.79 -8.78 -6.61
N PRO A 212 9.70 -8.34 -5.94
CA PRO A 212 8.72 -9.26 -5.39
C PRO A 212 8.02 -10.13 -6.44
N GLU A 213 7.92 -9.65 -7.68
CA GLU A 213 7.34 -10.41 -8.79
C GLU A 213 8.36 -11.25 -9.56
N GLY A 214 9.65 -11.21 -9.19
CA GLY A 214 10.72 -11.95 -9.87
C GLY A 214 10.97 -11.44 -11.29
N LEU A 215 10.74 -10.14 -11.54
CA LEU A 215 10.96 -9.50 -12.83
C LEU A 215 12.41 -9.02 -12.94
N THR A 216 12.93 -8.99 -14.16
CA THR A 216 14.20 -8.35 -14.42
C THR A 216 14.00 -6.85 -14.61
N ARG A 217 15.00 -6.05 -14.19
CA ARG A 217 14.96 -4.59 -14.27
C ARG A 217 14.88 -4.07 -15.70
N SER A 218 15.54 -4.75 -16.64
CA SER A 218 15.61 -4.36 -18.03
C SER A 218 15.56 -5.56 -18.95
N GLY A 219 15.00 -5.39 -20.14
CA GLY A 219 15.01 -6.43 -21.18
C GLY A 219 16.40 -6.65 -21.82
N PRO A 220 16.60 -7.76 -22.51
CA PRO A 220 17.90 -8.18 -23.04
C PRO A 220 18.43 -7.24 -24.14
N ARG A 221 17.55 -6.64 -24.94
CA ARG A 221 17.95 -5.76 -26.07
C ARG A 221 18.68 -4.48 -25.62
N ARG A 222 18.32 -3.93 -24.46
CA ARG A 222 18.95 -2.70 -23.94
C ARG A 222 20.42 -2.90 -23.56
N ARG A 223 20.78 -4.11 -23.12
CA ARG A 223 22.11 -4.43 -22.62
C ARG A 223 22.91 -5.35 -23.56
N ARG A 224 22.34 -5.66 -24.72
CA ARG A 224 22.95 -6.56 -25.72
C ARG A 224 23.39 -7.91 -25.12
N LEU A 225 22.57 -8.46 -24.22
CA LEU A 225 22.86 -9.73 -23.58
C LEU A 225 22.72 -10.89 -24.56
N THR A 226 23.60 -11.87 -24.42
CA THR A 226 23.42 -13.17 -25.06
C THR A 226 22.21 -13.90 -24.48
N ARG A 227 21.71 -14.92 -25.18
CA ARG A 227 20.60 -15.75 -24.69
C ARG A 227 20.93 -16.39 -23.33
N ALA A 228 22.16 -16.88 -23.15
CA ALA A 228 22.61 -17.50 -21.90
C ALA A 228 22.64 -16.48 -20.75
N GLN A 229 23.19 -15.29 -20.95
CA GLN A 229 23.21 -14.21 -19.97
C GLN A 229 21.79 -13.79 -19.57
N TRP A 230 20.89 -13.67 -20.55
CA TRP A 230 19.48 -13.35 -20.26
C TRP A 230 18.78 -14.43 -19.44
N GLN A 231 19.01 -15.71 -19.74
CA GLN A 231 18.45 -16.82 -18.95
C GLN A 231 19.01 -16.83 -17.53
N ALA A 232 20.30 -16.57 -17.36
CA ALA A 232 20.93 -16.46 -16.05
C ALA A 232 20.32 -15.33 -15.21
N GLU A 233 20.08 -14.16 -15.79
CA GLU A 233 19.41 -13.05 -15.07
C GLU A 233 17.99 -13.38 -14.66
N LYS A 234 17.24 -14.03 -15.55
CA LYS A 234 15.86 -14.47 -15.22
C LYS A 234 15.87 -15.46 -14.05
N ALA A 235 16.83 -16.41 -14.06
CA ALA A 235 17.00 -17.36 -12.97
C ALA A 235 17.39 -16.65 -11.65
N ALA A 236 18.30 -15.69 -11.71
CA ALA A 236 18.70 -14.89 -10.56
C ALA A 236 17.53 -14.06 -9.99
N ALA A 237 16.73 -13.42 -10.85
CA ALA A 237 15.56 -12.67 -10.42
C ALA A 237 14.51 -13.58 -9.74
N GLN A 238 14.30 -14.77 -10.27
CA GLN A 238 13.39 -15.74 -9.67
C GLN A 238 13.92 -16.28 -8.34
N ALA A 239 15.23 -16.57 -8.24
CA ALA A 239 15.86 -16.98 -6.99
C ALA A 239 15.75 -15.90 -5.91
N HIS A 240 15.95 -14.63 -6.27
CA HIS A 240 15.78 -13.50 -5.38
C HIS A 240 14.34 -13.37 -4.84
N LYS A 241 13.34 -13.48 -5.73
CA LYS A 241 11.93 -13.55 -5.31
C LYS A 241 11.68 -14.66 -4.29
N THR A 242 12.16 -15.87 -4.58
CA THR A 242 11.98 -17.02 -3.67
C THR A 242 12.68 -16.81 -2.32
N ALA A 243 13.87 -16.19 -2.32
CA ALA A 243 14.56 -15.83 -1.09
C ALA A 243 13.79 -14.80 -0.26
N LEU A 244 13.22 -13.77 -0.92
CA LEU A 244 12.39 -12.75 -0.27
C LEU A 244 11.14 -13.39 0.36
N GLU A 245 10.41 -14.22 -0.37
CA GLU A 245 9.21 -14.92 0.12
C GLU A 245 9.53 -15.85 1.33
N ARG A 246 10.74 -16.46 1.35
CA ARG A 246 11.19 -17.24 2.50
C ARG A 246 11.50 -16.36 3.71
N ALA A 247 12.16 -15.22 3.49
CA ALA A 247 12.45 -14.25 4.55
C ALA A 247 11.15 -13.68 5.16
N GLU A 248 10.20 -13.27 4.33
CA GLU A 248 8.89 -12.78 4.78
C GLU A 248 8.14 -13.84 5.62
N ARG A 249 8.13 -15.10 5.17
CA ARG A 249 7.54 -16.21 5.94
C ARG A 249 8.27 -16.46 7.27
N ALA A 250 9.61 -16.41 7.28
CA ALA A 250 10.39 -16.57 8.50
C ALA A 250 10.09 -15.44 9.50
N THR A 251 9.99 -14.20 9.04
CA THR A 251 9.59 -13.05 9.88
C THR A 251 8.19 -13.26 10.45
N ALA A 252 7.22 -13.62 9.62
CA ALA A 252 5.85 -13.88 10.09
C ALA A 252 5.78 -15.01 11.13
N HIS A 253 6.58 -16.08 10.96
CA HIS A 253 6.69 -17.15 11.95
C HIS A 253 7.33 -16.66 13.26
N ALA A 254 8.37 -15.82 13.18
CA ALA A 254 9.01 -15.25 14.38
C ALA A 254 8.04 -14.32 15.13
N ASP A 255 7.29 -13.50 14.41
CA ASP A 255 6.28 -12.61 14.99
C ASP A 255 5.16 -13.41 15.67
N ALA A 256 4.67 -14.46 15.03
CA ALA A 256 3.70 -15.37 15.61
C ALA A 256 4.24 -16.05 16.89
N ALA A 257 5.49 -16.54 16.86
CA ALA A 257 6.12 -17.14 18.03
C ALA A 257 6.25 -16.13 19.19
N ASN A 258 6.63 -14.90 18.91
CA ASN A 258 6.69 -13.83 19.92
C ASN A 258 5.32 -13.55 20.53
N LEU A 259 4.24 -13.53 19.75
CA LEU A 259 2.88 -13.38 20.25
C LEU A 259 2.50 -14.54 21.18
N TYR A 260 2.90 -15.78 20.87
CA TYR A 260 2.67 -16.94 21.76
C TYR A 260 3.42 -16.80 23.08
N VAL A 261 4.68 -16.30 23.06
CA VAL A 261 5.46 -16.05 24.29
C VAL A 261 4.78 -15.00 25.15
N ILE A 262 4.39 -13.86 24.57
CA ILE A 262 3.67 -12.79 25.28
C ILE A 262 2.37 -13.32 25.89
N ALA A 263 1.58 -14.09 25.12
CA ALA A 263 0.33 -14.65 25.64
C ALA A 263 0.55 -15.68 26.76
N ALA A 264 1.66 -16.41 26.76
CA ALA A 264 2.04 -17.33 27.83
C ALA A 264 2.47 -16.57 29.10
N GLU A 265 3.24 -15.49 28.95
CA GLU A 265 3.63 -14.60 30.06
C GLU A 265 2.41 -13.95 30.73
N VAL A 266 1.48 -13.40 29.93
CA VAL A 266 0.23 -12.81 30.43
C VAL A 266 -0.57 -13.85 31.24
N ARG A 267 -0.73 -15.07 30.72
CA ARG A 267 -1.39 -16.16 31.44
C ARG A 267 -0.68 -16.54 32.73
N GLY A 268 0.66 -16.54 32.71
CA GLY A 268 1.47 -16.76 33.91
C GLY A 268 1.22 -15.73 35.02
N ILE A 269 1.09 -14.45 34.63
CA ILE A 269 0.75 -13.35 35.53
C ILE A 269 -0.67 -13.52 36.08
N GLU A 270 -1.64 -13.89 35.26
CA GLU A 270 -3.02 -14.15 35.66
C GLU A 270 -3.11 -15.29 36.71
N ILE A 271 -2.40 -16.41 36.46
CA ILE A 271 -2.35 -17.55 37.37
C ILE A 271 -1.76 -17.14 38.72
N LYS A 272 -0.62 -16.46 38.73
CA LYS A 272 -0.01 -15.95 39.97
C LYS A 272 -0.94 -15.01 40.74
N THR A 273 -1.69 -14.18 40.02
CA THR A 273 -2.67 -13.27 40.66
C THR A 273 -3.83 -14.05 41.29
N LEU A 274 -4.30 -15.11 40.62
CA LEU A 274 -5.35 -15.99 41.16
C LEU A 274 -4.85 -16.78 42.37
N GLU A 275 -3.65 -17.32 42.32
CA GLU A 275 -3.00 -18.02 43.42
C GLU A 275 -2.86 -17.10 44.65
N ALA A 276 -2.41 -15.86 44.47
CA ALA A 276 -2.34 -14.89 45.55
C ALA A 276 -3.70 -14.59 46.19
N LYS A 277 -4.75 -14.43 45.36
CA LYS A 277 -6.13 -14.24 45.83
C LYS A 277 -6.68 -15.49 46.58
N MET A 278 -6.35 -16.68 46.11
CA MET A 278 -6.74 -17.92 46.78
C MET A 278 -6.03 -18.07 48.13
N LEU A 279 -4.74 -17.74 48.20
CA LEU A 279 -3.98 -17.75 49.44
C LEU A 279 -4.57 -16.74 50.46
N GLU A 280 -4.86 -15.51 50.04
CA GLU A 280 -5.52 -14.51 50.89
C GLU A 280 -6.86 -15.01 51.42
N ARG A 281 -7.68 -15.64 50.57
CA ARG A 281 -8.95 -16.25 51.00
C ARG A 281 -8.75 -17.39 52.00
N ALA A 282 -7.77 -18.27 51.75
CA ALA A 282 -7.46 -19.38 52.67
C ALA A 282 -7.02 -18.85 54.04
N THR A 283 -6.18 -17.81 54.08
CA THR A 283 -5.75 -17.17 55.31
C THR A 283 -6.95 -16.58 56.07
N ARG A 284 -7.85 -15.86 55.39
CA ARG A 284 -9.07 -15.33 56.03
C ARG A 284 -10.00 -16.42 56.58
N LEU A 285 -10.14 -17.54 55.85
CA LEU A 285 -10.93 -18.68 56.34
C LEU A 285 -10.29 -19.31 57.57
N GLN A 286 -8.95 -19.41 57.61
CA GLN A 286 -8.22 -19.93 58.77
C GLN A 286 -8.40 -19.01 59.97
N ASP A 287 -8.30 -17.69 59.81
CA ASP A 287 -8.53 -16.69 60.87
C ASP A 287 -9.95 -16.80 61.44
N ILE A 288 -10.96 -17.00 60.56
CA ILE A 288 -12.35 -17.20 60.99
C ILE A 288 -12.49 -18.52 61.80
N GLN A 289 -11.89 -19.62 61.33
CA GLN A 289 -11.92 -20.91 62.02
C GLN A 289 -11.24 -20.85 63.36
N ASP A 290 -10.11 -20.15 63.46
CA ASP A 290 -9.38 -19.98 64.70
C ASP A 290 -10.13 -19.05 65.67
N GLY A 291 -10.81 -18.04 65.17
CA GLY A 291 -11.76 -17.22 65.92
C GLY A 291 -12.93 -18.03 66.48
N ILE A 292 -13.55 -18.91 65.70
CA ILE A 292 -14.63 -19.79 66.17
C ILE A 292 -14.14 -20.77 67.21
N LYS A 293 -12.96 -21.41 67.00
CA LYS A 293 -12.37 -22.29 68.04
C LYS A 293 -12.06 -21.55 69.37
N GLY A 294 -11.68 -20.27 69.30
CA GLY A 294 -11.45 -19.42 70.45
C GLY A 294 -12.72 -19.15 71.26
N VAL A 295 -13.84 -19.04 70.59
CA VAL A 295 -15.17 -18.88 71.21
C VAL A 295 -15.63 -20.16 71.84
N ASP A 296 -15.47 -21.31 71.25
CA ASP A 296 -15.87 -22.63 71.76
C ASP A 296 -15.01 -23.08 72.94
N SER A 297 -13.78 -22.56 73.06
CA SER A 297 -12.87 -22.92 74.17
C SER A 297 -13.06 -22.09 75.45
N GLY A 298 -14.06 -21.21 75.47
CA GLY A 298 -14.42 -20.46 76.72
C GLY A 298 -13.39 -19.44 77.19
N ARG A 299 -12.41 -19.06 76.37
CA ARG A 299 -11.43 -18.04 76.70
C ARG A 299 -11.79 -16.70 76.04
N GLY A 300 -12.48 -15.84 76.76
CA GLY A 300 -12.58 -14.45 76.32
C GLY A 300 -13.90 -13.84 76.57
N GLN A 301 -13.92 -13.04 77.63
CA GLN A 301 -14.99 -12.05 77.89
C GLN A 301 -14.99 -11.06 76.69
N ASP A 302 -16.20 -10.85 76.18
CA ASP A 302 -16.68 -9.70 75.44
C ASP A 302 -15.72 -8.94 74.51
N ARG A 303 -15.58 -9.45 73.32
CA ARG A 303 -15.43 -8.59 72.16
C ARG A 303 -16.50 -8.96 71.17
N ILE A 304 -17.49 -8.09 71.00
CA ILE A 304 -18.47 -8.10 69.91
C ILE A 304 -17.69 -7.95 68.64
N ILE A 305 -17.42 -9.06 67.99
CA ILE A 305 -16.98 -9.05 66.59
C ILE A 305 -18.24 -8.74 65.80
N GLY A 306 -18.23 -7.61 65.04
CA GLY A 306 -19.36 -7.12 64.32
C GLY A 306 -20.05 -8.22 63.54
N THR A 307 -21.36 -8.30 63.68
CA THR A 307 -22.25 -9.15 62.87
C THR A 307 -22.09 -8.75 61.42
N TYR A 308 -21.43 -9.60 60.65
CA TYR A 308 -21.50 -9.53 59.21
C TYR A 308 -22.90 -9.95 58.81
N THR A 309 -23.72 -9.01 58.35
CA THR A 309 -25.02 -9.31 57.78
C THR A 309 -24.83 -9.94 56.39
N PHE A 310 -25.74 -10.81 56.01
CA PHE A 310 -25.73 -11.53 54.72
C PHE A 310 -25.74 -10.62 53.50
N ASP A 311 -25.96 -9.32 53.66
CA ASP A 311 -25.92 -8.30 52.62
C ASP A 311 -24.48 -7.86 52.21
N ASP A 312 -23.49 -8.10 53.03
CA ASP A 312 -22.08 -7.81 52.69
C ASP A 312 -21.46 -8.88 51.76
N MET A 313 -22.14 -9.99 51.53
CA MET A 313 -21.74 -11.06 50.60
C MET A 313 -22.22 -10.85 49.17
N ARG A 314 -22.88 -9.75 48.83
CA ARG A 314 -23.12 -9.42 47.43
C ARG A 314 -21.81 -9.01 46.80
N MET A 315 -21.20 -9.95 46.10
CA MET A 315 -20.08 -9.75 45.24
C MET A 315 -20.31 -8.53 44.31
N ARG A 316 -19.74 -7.39 44.67
CA ARG A 316 -19.53 -6.33 43.70
C ARG A 316 -18.53 -6.87 42.67
N SER A 317 -18.99 -7.06 41.42
CA SER A 317 -18.15 -7.34 40.27
C SER A 317 -16.99 -6.35 40.24
N PRO A 318 -15.76 -6.80 40.05
CA PRO A 318 -14.62 -5.90 39.85
C PRO A 318 -14.65 -5.36 38.41
N MET A 319 -15.54 -4.41 38.16
CA MET A 319 -15.49 -3.58 36.95
C MET A 319 -15.47 -2.11 37.39
N LEU A 320 -14.31 -1.65 37.82
CA LEU A 320 -13.91 -0.26 37.80
C LEU A 320 -12.39 -0.21 37.68
N ILE A 321 -11.91 -0.42 36.44
CA ILE A 321 -10.59 0.06 36.06
C ILE A 321 -10.77 1.54 35.74
N GLN A 322 -10.20 2.40 36.58
CA GLN A 322 -10.13 3.84 36.37
C GLN A 322 -9.53 4.11 34.97
N LYS A 323 -10.29 4.85 34.17
CA LYS A 323 -9.79 5.55 33.00
C LYS A 323 -8.80 6.61 33.48
N ASP A 324 -7.50 6.37 33.34
CA ASP A 324 -6.46 7.36 33.14
C ASP A 324 -5.08 6.71 33.26
N GLN A 325 -4.73 5.94 32.22
CA GLN A 325 -3.33 5.80 31.79
C GLN A 325 -3.32 5.35 30.34
N LYS A 326 -2.79 6.19 29.45
CA LYS A 326 -2.55 5.89 28.04
C LYS A 326 -1.49 4.79 27.93
N ALA A 327 -1.91 3.55 27.91
CA ALA A 327 -1.18 2.44 27.35
C ALA A 327 -2.11 1.82 26.30
N HIS A 328 -1.65 1.74 25.04
CA HIS A 328 -2.34 1.02 23.98
C HIS A 328 -2.34 -0.48 24.33
N LEU A 329 -3.25 -0.88 25.17
CA LEU A 329 -3.61 -2.27 25.37
C LEU A 329 -4.70 -2.58 24.34
N TRP A 330 -4.41 -3.51 23.46
CA TRP A 330 -5.39 -4.13 22.57
C TRP A 330 -6.53 -4.68 23.43
N ASP A 331 -7.77 -4.32 23.13
CA ASP A 331 -8.90 -4.86 23.84
C ASP A 331 -9.05 -6.38 23.57
N ALA A 332 -9.73 -7.07 24.49
CA ALA A 332 -9.89 -8.52 24.40
C ALA A 332 -10.64 -8.97 23.12
N ASP A 333 -11.38 -8.09 22.47
CA ASP A 333 -12.13 -8.39 21.25
C ASP A 333 -11.23 -8.27 20.02
N SER A 334 -10.31 -7.31 19.97
CA SER A 334 -9.26 -7.23 18.96
C SER A 334 -8.33 -8.45 18.97
N LEU A 335 -8.02 -8.98 20.17
CA LEU A 335 -7.26 -10.22 20.31
C LEU A 335 -8.08 -11.45 19.84
N ARG A 336 -9.39 -11.51 20.11
CA ARG A 336 -10.27 -12.58 19.65
C ARG A 336 -10.43 -12.58 18.13
N GLU A 337 -10.46 -11.43 17.49
CA GLU A 337 -10.55 -11.30 16.04
C GLU A 337 -9.26 -11.72 15.36
N ALA A 338 -8.09 -11.35 15.91
CA ALA A 338 -6.79 -11.83 15.45
C ALA A 338 -6.67 -13.37 15.58
N PHE A 339 -7.19 -13.96 16.66
CA PHE A 339 -7.22 -15.42 16.84
C PHE A 339 -8.14 -16.13 15.85
N ARG A 340 -9.28 -15.55 15.45
CA ARG A 340 -10.17 -16.14 14.43
C ARG A 340 -9.51 -16.15 13.05
N CYS A 341 -8.78 -15.14 12.67
CA CYS A 341 -8.05 -15.09 11.40
C CYS A 341 -6.94 -16.15 11.32
N VAL A 342 -6.23 -16.43 12.42
CA VAL A 342 -5.18 -17.45 12.45
C VAL A 342 -5.75 -18.87 12.41
N SER A 343 -6.89 -19.13 13.09
CA SER A 343 -7.54 -20.44 13.12
C SER A 343 -8.19 -20.82 11.79
N ALA A 344 -8.62 -19.85 10.98
CA ALA A 344 -9.19 -20.08 9.66
C ALA A 344 -8.13 -20.52 8.62
N THR A 345 -6.86 -20.19 8.86
CA THR A 345 -5.76 -20.49 7.90
C THR A 345 -5.16 -21.88 8.12
N THR A 346 -5.48 -22.56 9.22
CA THR A 346 -4.90 -23.87 9.57
C THR A 346 -5.81 -25.09 9.30
N GLN A 347 -7.02 -24.88 8.75
CA GLN A 347 -7.98 -25.97 8.52
C GLN A 347 -8.19 -26.34 7.04
N THR A 348 -7.22 -26.19 6.17
CA THR A 348 -7.32 -26.76 4.80
C THR A 348 -6.09 -27.57 4.45
N SER A 349 -6.02 -28.79 4.91
CA SER A 349 -5.40 -29.89 4.16
C SER A 349 -5.79 -31.25 4.74
N PRO A 350 -6.67 -32.06 4.11
CA PRO A 350 -6.68 -33.48 4.32
C PRO A 350 -5.66 -34.12 3.38
N ALA A 351 -4.72 -34.84 3.96
CA ALA A 351 -3.87 -35.78 3.25
C ALA A 351 -4.73 -36.90 2.62
N GLN A 352 -4.65 -37.05 1.31
CA GLN A 352 -5.04 -38.27 0.64
C GLN A 352 -3.79 -39.10 0.39
N SER A 353 -3.75 -40.25 1.01
CA SER A 353 -2.78 -41.32 0.75
C SER A 353 -3.14 -42.08 -0.53
N PRO A 354 -2.18 -42.57 -1.32
CA PRO A 354 -2.47 -43.35 -2.52
C PRO A 354 -2.66 -44.83 -2.19
N THR A 355 -3.63 -45.40 -2.80
CA THR A 355 -3.67 -46.86 -3.15
C THR A 355 -3.58 -46.96 -4.66
#